data_301fca4711739f1595924920517a5bff
#
_entry.id   301fca4711739f1595924920517a5bff
#
_cell.length_a   1.000
_cell.length_b   1.000
_cell.length_c   1.000
_cell.angle_alpha   90.00
_cell.angle_beta   90.00
_cell.angle_gamma   90.00
#
_symmetry.space_group_name_H-M   'P 1'
#
loop_
_entity.id
_entity.type
_entity.pdbx_description
1 polymer ?
#
loop_
_entity_poly.entity_id
_entity_poly.type
_entity_poly.pdbx_seq_one_letter_code
_entity_poly.pdbx_strand_id
1 'polypeptide(L)'
;MKKLYIFILVLILGSGIFFVITGKHPTEPQVLPEIFEKPPTITQSKFIDYRASFAIFTNGTFRVFTASMYHNLSSDVFIQADNPNIVQVKKENITWDDFFKTLPFSLTADCLVTGTKQTFCSGPSGKLKFYLNGIKTDDMLQRVIREADQALISYGDEDESEIQRQLKKVPELKSTK
;
A
#
# COMPACT_ATOMS: atom_id res chain seq x y z
N MET A 1 34.69 2.60 52.63
CA MET A 1 34.47 2.12 51.25
C MET A 1 35.74 1.63 50.55
N LYS A 2 36.94 1.85 51.03
CA LYS A 2 38.21 1.38 50.40
C LYS A 2 38.59 -0.07 50.73
N LYS A 3 37.99 -0.69 51.74
CA LYS A 3 38.29 -2.08 52.13
C LYS A 3 37.53 -3.16 51.36
N LEU A 4 36.46 -2.77 50.65
CA LEU A 4 35.66 -3.72 49.86
C LEU A 4 36.28 -4.03 48.48
N TYR A 5 37.05 -3.10 47.92
CA TYR A 5 37.68 -3.27 46.61
C TYR A 5 38.90 -4.21 46.62
N ILE A 6 39.56 -4.35 47.76
CA ILE A 6 40.75 -5.22 47.88
C ILE A 6 40.34 -6.69 47.93
N PHE A 7 39.14 -7.01 48.44
CA PHE A 7 38.67 -8.41 48.51
C PHE A 7 38.21 -8.97 47.12
N ILE A 8 37.74 -8.07 46.25
CA ILE A 8 37.30 -8.47 44.89
C ILE A 8 38.51 -8.71 43.95
N LEU A 9 39.63 -8.02 44.18
CA LEU A 9 40.82 -8.10 43.32
C LEU A 9 41.64 -9.37 43.56
N VAL A 10 41.54 -9.96 44.76
CA VAL A 10 42.26 -11.21 45.13
C VAL A 10 41.53 -12.46 44.59
N LEU A 11 40.23 -12.38 44.32
CA LEU A 11 39.43 -13.50 43.82
C LEU A 11 39.54 -13.72 42.28
N ILE A 12 40.03 -12.72 41.55
CA ILE A 12 40.18 -12.78 40.09
C ILE A 12 41.57 -13.35 39.68
N LEU A 13 42.57 -13.35 40.55
CA LEU A 13 43.95 -13.83 40.28
C LEU A 13 44.17 -15.29 40.62
N GLY A 14 43.17 -15.98 41.21
CA GLY A 14 43.33 -17.38 41.68
C GLY A 14 42.80 -18.49 40.72
N SER A 15 42.14 -18.16 39.62
CA SER A 15 41.52 -19.18 38.75
C SER A 15 42.14 -19.36 37.34
N GLY A 16 43.36 -18.89 37.15
CA GLY A 16 44.00 -18.80 35.83
C GLY A 16 45.08 -19.86 35.53
N ILE A 17 45.29 -20.90 36.35
CA ILE A 17 46.32 -21.93 36.06
C ILE A 17 45.82 -23.30 36.46
N PHE A 18 44.98 -23.90 35.64
CA PHE A 18 44.82 -25.36 35.65
C PHE A 18 44.00 -25.82 34.42
N PHE A 19 44.58 -25.82 33.24
CA PHE A 19 44.10 -26.68 32.12
C PHE A 19 45.09 -26.68 30.95
N VAL A 20 46.30 -27.22 31.18
CA VAL A 20 47.11 -27.72 30.08
C VAL A 20 47.63 -29.07 30.54
N ILE A 21 47.17 -30.12 29.97
CA ILE A 21 47.78 -31.38 29.64
C ILE A 21 46.69 -32.44 29.48
N THR A 22 46.57 -32.90 28.31
CA THR A 22 46.29 -34.26 27.80
C THR A 22 45.17 -34.32 26.80
N GLY A 23 45.52 -34.87 25.66
CA GLY A 23 44.51 -35.40 24.75
C GLY A 23 44.76 -35.05 23.26
N LYS A 24 45.79 -35.66 22.66
CA LYS A 24 45.80 -35.82 21.19
C LYS A 24 44.64 -36.74 20.83
N HIS A 25 43.54 -36.16 20.34
CA HIS A 25 42.58 -36.92 19.58
C HIS A 25 42.89 -36.81 18.09
N PRO A 26 42.88 -37.94 17.34
CA PRO A 26 42.99 -37.87 15.87
C PRO A 26 41.78 -37.10 15.33
N THR A 27 42.08 -36.12 14.51
CA THR A 27 41.08 -35.34 13.79
C THR A 27 40.43 -36.22 12.75
N GLU A 28 39.28 -36.77 13.05
CA GLU A 28 38.38 -37.35 12.06
C GLU A 28 37.81 -36.17 11.22
N PRO A 29 37.84 -36.23 9.89
CA PRO A 29 37.30 -35.17 9.06
C PRO A 29 35.79 -35.11 9.29
N GLN A 30 35.33 -34.10 10.04
CA GLN A 30 33.94 -33.74 10.14
C GLN A 30 33.48 -33.34 8.75
N VAL A 31 32.78 -34.25 8.08
CA VAL A 31 31.96 -33.90 6.91
C VAL A 31 30.87 -32.98 7.42
N LEU A 32 31.02 -31.67 7.21
CA LEU A 32 29.95 -30.73 7.38
C LEU A 32 28.78 -31.22 6.50
N PRO A 33 27.57 -31.37 7.05
CA PRO A 33 26.38 -31.52 6.19
C PRO A 33 26.30 -30.27 5.29
N GLU A 34 26.50 -30.47 3.98
CA GLU A 34 26.12 -29.47 3.01
C GLU A 34 24.62 -29.14 3.26
N ILE A 35 24.42 -28.02 3.94
CA ILE A 35 23.11 -27.41 3.96
C ILE A 35 22.85 -26.98 2.50
N PHE A 36 22.16 -27.83 1.76
CA PHE A 36 21.52 -27.42 0.51
C PHE A 36 20.53 -26.30 0.87
N GLU A 37 21.03 -25.09 0.96
CA GLU A 37 20.13 -23.93 0.91
C GLU A 37 19.43 -24.01 -0.45
N LYS A 38 18.17 -24.44 -0.38
CA LYS A 38 17.26 -24.37 -1.53
C LYS A 38 17.38 -22.93 -2.07
N PRO A 39 17.79 -22.75 -3.34
CA PRO A 39 17.94 -21.42 -3.89
C PRO A 39 16.61 -20.68 -3.66
N PRO A 40 16.63 -19.39 -3.29
CA PRO A 40 15.43 -18.63 -3.07
C PRO A 40 14.57 -18.78 -4.32
N THR A 41 13.37 -19.32 -4.15
CA THR A 41 12.40 -19.39 -5.23
C THR A 41 12.14 -17.93 -5.60
N ILE A 42 12.74 -17.45 -6.68
CA ILE A 42 12.40 -16.16 -7.28
C ILE A 42 10.97 -16.35 -7.73
N THR A 43 10.03 -15.93 -6.89
CA THR A 43 8.64 -15.76 -7.31
C THR A 43 8.68 -14.73 -8.42
N GLN A 44 8.62 -15.18 -9.66
CA GLN A 44 8.46 -14.28 -10.80
C GLN A 44 7.20 -13.47 -10.50
N SER A 45 7.36 -12.19 -10.18
CA SER A 45 6.22 -11.30 -10.04
C SER A 45 5.53 -11.33 -11.41
N LYS A 46 4.31 -11.86 -11.42
CA LYS A 46 3.52 -11.91 -12.65
C LYS A 46 3.36 -10.47 -13.13
N PHE A 47 3.85 -10.21 -14.34
CA PHE A 47 3.64 -8.91 -14.96
C PHE A 47 2.14 -8.72 -15.14
N ILE A 48 1.59 -7.68 -14.54
CA ILE A 48 0.22 -7.24 -14.76
C ILE A 48 0.22 -5.89 -15.45
N ASP A 49 -0.74 -5.71 -16.33
CA ASP A 49 -0.97 -4.48 -17.07
C ASP A 49 -2.46 -4.38 -17.35
N TYR A 50 -3.21 -3.90 -16.37
CA TYR A 50 -4.62 -3.70 -16.54
C TYR A 50 -5.05 -2.29 -16.12
N ARG A 51 -6.29 -1.94 -16.46
CA ARG A 51 -6.83 -0.60 -16.27
C ARG A 51 -8.14 -0.65 -15.52
N ALA A 52 -8.33 0.35 -14.67
CA ALA A 52 -9.57 0.67 -14.00
C ALA A 52 -9.92 2.14 -14.26
N SER A 53 -11.11 2.56 -13.91
CA SER A 53 -11.54 3.94 -14.07
C SER A 53 -12.12 4.50 -12.78
N PHE A 54 -12.07 5.83 -12.65
CA PHE A 54 -12.66 6.49 -11.49
C PHE A 54 -13.23 7.86 -11.83
N ALA A 55 -14.15 8.30 -10.97
CA ALA A 55 -14.65 9.67 -10.94
C ALA A 55 -14.81 10.13 -9.49
N ILE A 56 -14.54 11.41 -9.23
CA ILE A 56 -14.79 12.05 -7.95
C ILE A 56 -15.69 13.24 -8.16
N PHE A 57 -16.77 13.32 -7.37
CA PHE A 57 -17.68 14.46 -7.33
C PHE A 57 -17.71 15.05 -5.92
N THR A 58 -17.85 16.37 -5.82
CA THR A 58 -18.10 17.07 -4.57
C THR A 58 -19.19 18.08 -4.78
N ASN A 59 -20.31 17.94 -4.08
CA ASN A 59 -21.50 18.77 -4.23
C ASN A 59 -21.93 18.90 -5.72
N GLY A 60 -22.06 17.75 -6.40
CA GLY A 60 -22.42 17.67 -7.81
C GLY A 60 -21.33 18.09 -8.81
N THR A 61 -20.20 18.65 -8.35
CA THR A 61 -19.10 19.11 -9.22
C THR A 61 -18.10 17.98 -9.50
N PHE A 62 -17.93 17.64 -10.77
CA PHE A 62 -16.93 16.69 -11.23
C PHE A 62 -15.50 17.22 -11.00
N ARG A 63 -14.66 16.45 -10.36
CA ARG A 63 -13.25 16.80 -10.12
C ARG A 63 -12.39 16.31 -11.27
N VAL A 64 -11.58 17.22 -11.84
CA VAL A 64 -10.71 16.94 -12.97
C VAL A 64 -9.26 16.73 -12.51
N PHE A 65 -8.56 15.79 -13.14
CA PHE A 65 -7.19 15.39 -12.82
C PHE A 65 -6.23 15.65 -13.99
N THR A 66 -6.48 16.70 -14.78
CA THR A 66 -5.70 17.04 -15.98
C THR A 66 -4.37 17.73 -15.70
N ALA A 67 -4.16 18.25 -14.47
CA ALA A 67 -2.91 18.91 -14.11
C ALA A 67 -1.76 17.88 -13.95
N SER A 68 -0.56 18.24 -14.40
CA SER A 68 0.62 17.36 -14.38
C SER A 68 1.01 16.84 -13.01
N MET A 69 0.62 17.57 -11.95
CA MET A 69 0.86 17.15 -10.56
C MET A 69 0.16 15.85 -10.15
N TYR A 70 -0.77 15.34 -10.96
CA TYR A 70 -1.48 14.08 -10.69
C TYR A 70 -0.92 12.90 -11.47
N HIS A 71 -0.03 13.13 -12.45
CA HIS A 71 0.34 12.12 -13.44
C HIS A 71 1.64 11.41 -13.09
N ASN A 72 1.67 10.08 -13.35
CA ASN A 72 2.87 9.23 -13.25
C ASN A 72 3.58 9.31 -11.89
N LEU A 73 2.82 9.38 -10.78
CA LEU A 73 3.37 9.57 -9.43
C LEU A 73 3.88 8.27 -8.79
N SER A 74 3.62 7.12 -9.41
CA SER A 74 4.10 5.80 -8.98
C SER A 74 4.40 4.93 -10.19
N SER A 75 5.30 3.97 -10.05
CA SER A 75 5.55 2.93 -11.07
C SER A 75 4.53 1.79 -11.02
N ASP A 76 3.90 1.58 -9.87
CA ASP A 76 3.03 0.44 -9.59
C ASP A 76 1.56 0.71 -9.96
N VAL A 77 1.13 1.97 -9.75
CA VAL A 77 -0.23 2.44 -10.05
C VAL A 77 -0.22 3.94 -10.31
N PHE A 78 -0.83 4.40 -11.40
CA PHE A 78 -0.80 5.80 -11.79
C PHE A 78 -1.91 6.16 -12.78
N ILE A 79 -2.09 7.47 -13.02
CA ILE A 79 -2.87 8.02 -14.11
C ILE A 79 -1.97 8.83 -15.05
N GLN A 80 -2.42 9.04 -16.28
CA GLN A 80 -1.68 9.75 -17.34
C GLN A 80 -2.46 10.95 -17.86
N ALA A 81 -1.75 11.88 -18.50
CA ALA A 81 -2.32 13.14 -18.98
C ALA A 81 -3.41 12.98 -20.05
N ASP A 82 -3.26 11.99 -20.92
CA ASP A 82 -4.22 11.67 -22.00
C ASP A 82 -5.49 10.99 -21.50
N ASN A 83 -5.40 10.32 -20.33
CA ASN A 83 -6.53 9.61 -19.74
C ASN A 83 -6.58 9.80 -18.20
N PRO A 84 -6.85 11.03 -17.70
CA PRO A 84 -6.67 11.38 -16.29
C PRO A 84 -7.66 10.70 -15.34
N ASN A 85 -8.64 9.99 -15.86
CA ASN A 85 -9.62 9.21 -15.07
C ASN A 85 -9.44 7.68 -15.26
N ILE A 86 -8.36 7.26 -15.96
CA ILE A 86 -8.02 5.85 -16.13
C ILE A 86 -6.79 5.52 -15.30
N VAL A 87 -6.94 4.58 -14.39
CA VAL A 87 -5.88 4.06 -13.53
C VAL A 87 -5.14 2.95 -14.27
N GLN A 88 -3.83 3.08 -14.41
CA GLN A 88 -2.93 2.02 -14.89
C GLN A 88 -2.42 1.24 -13.69
N VAL A 89 -2.56 -0.07 -13.68
CA VAL A 89 -2.08 -0.95 -12.60
C VAL A 89 -1.04 -1.90 -13.15
N LYS A 90 0.17 -1.86 -12.58
CA LYS A 90 1.36 -2.61 -13.02
C LYS A 90 1.84 -3.64 -12.01
N LYS A 91 1.20 -3.70 -10.83
CA LYS A 91 1.57 -4.58 -9.73
C LYS A 91 0.34 -5.26 -9.13
N GLU A 92 0.52 -6.51 -8.69
CA GLU A 92 -0.54 -7.28 -8.03
C GLU A 92 -0.91 -6.70 -6.65
N ASN A 93 -2.15 -6.94 -6.26
CA ASN A 93 -2.70 -6.60 -4.94
C ASN A 93 -2.71 -5.10 -4.60
N ILE A 94 -2.64 -4.22 -5.59
CA ILE A 94 -2.83 -2.78 -5.40
C ILE A 94 -4.31 -2.52 -5.07
N THR A 95 -4.54 -1.84 -3.96
CA THR A 95 -5.88 -1.41 -3.53
C THR A 95 -6.23 -0.02 -4.07
N TRP A 96 -7.51 0.35 -4.00
CA TRP A 96 -7.94 1.71 -4.30
C TRP A 96 -7.31 2.73 -3.33
N ASP A 97 -7.09 2.35 -2.05
CA ASP A 97 -6.40 3.19 -1.07
C ASP A 97 -4.92 3.42 -1.46
N ASP A 98 -4.21 2.37 -1.91
CA ASP A 98 -2.84 2.50 -2.41
C ASP A 98 -2.77 3.47 -3.59
N PHE A 99 -3.71 3.38 -4.53
CA PHE A 99 -3.78 4.31 -5.66
C PHE A 99 -4.04 5.74 -5.19
N PHE A 100 -5.08 6.00 -4.41
CA PHE A 100 -5.40 7.36 -3.99
C PHE A 100 -4.33 8.00 -3.12
N LYS A 101 -3.56 7.22 -2.36
CA LYS A 101 -2.40 7.69 -1.60
C LYS A 101 -1.24 8.17 -2.46
N THR A 102 -1.16 7.77 -3.73
CA THR A 102 -0.15 8.33 -4.65
C THR A 102 -0.47 9.76 -5.06
N LEU A 103 -1.74 10.17 -4.99
CA LEU A 103 -2.21 11.47 -5.47
C LEU A 103 -2.03 12.56 -4.42
N PRO A 104 -1.84 13.83 -4.81
CA PRO A 104 -1.59 14.95 -3.89
C PRO A 104 -2.86 15.45 -3.20
N PHE A 105 -3.67 14.53 -2.68
CA PHE A 105 -4.81 14.77 -1.82
C PHE A 105 -4.96 13.63 -0.81
N SER A 106 -5.85 13.75 0.17
CA SER A 106 -6.12 12.70 1.13
C SER A 106 -7.56 12.22 1.01
N LEU A 107 -7.75 10.91 0.91
CA LEU A 107 -9.06 10.27 0.88
C LEU A 107 -9.11 9.17 1.94
N THR A 108 -10.11 9.24 2.80
CA THR A 108 -10.42 8.23 3.82
C THR A 108 -11.89 7.81 3.69
N ALA A 109 -12.36 6.88 4.49
CA ALA A 109 -13.76 6.47 4.49
C ALA A 109 -14.74 7.65 4.75
N ASP A 110 -14.30 8.64 5.52
CA ASP A 110 -15.16 9.74 5.97
C ASP A 110 -14.81 11.10 5.38
N CYS A 111 -13.58 11.29 4.87
CA CYS A 111 -13.10 12.60 4.45
C CYS A 111 -12.30 12.56 3.13
N LEU A 112 -12.57 13.55 2.28
CA LEU A 112 -11.72 13.95 1.17
C LEU A 112 -11.14 15.34 1.47
N VAL A 113 -9.80 15.45 1.49
CA VAL A 113 -9.08 16.73 1.61
C VAL A 113 -8.31 16.97 0.33
N THR A 114 -8.70 17.95 -0.45
CA THR A 114 -8.08 18.27 -1.75
C THR A 114 -6.67 18.83 -1.61
N GLY A 115 -5.89 18.84 -2.68
CA GLY A 115 -4.56 19.47 -2.72
C GLY A 115 -4.60 20.97 -2.35
N THR A 116 -5.73 21.65 -2.56
CA THR A 116 -5.96 23.05 -2.14
C THR A 116 -6.47 23.19 -0.70
N LYS A 117 -6.46 22.08 0.07
CA LYS A 117 -6.92 22.02 1.48
C LYS A 117 -8.42 22.22 1.69
N GLN A 118 -9.24 22.15 0.65
CA GLN A 118 -10.67 22.03 0.82
C GLN A 118 -11.01 20.67 1.43
N THR A 119 -11.91 20.66 2.41
CA THR A 119 -12.28 19.47 3.17
C THR A 119 -13.74 19.13 2.95
N PHE A 120 -14.01 17.87 2.63
CA PHE A 120 -15.31 17.27 2.37
C PHE A 120 -15.47 16.04 3.25
N CYS A 121 -15.94 16.21 4.49
CA CYS A 121 -16.11 15.14 5.46
C CYS A 121 -17.58 14.83 5.69
N SER A 122 -17.91 13.56 5.86
CA SER A 122 -19.25 13.11 6.21
C SER A 122 -19.76 13.79 7.49
N GLY A 123 -20.93 14.38 7.43
CA GLY A 123 -21.53 15.14 8.53
C GLY A 123 -22.84 15.81 8.13
N PRO A 124 -23.22 16.89 8.82
CA PRO A 124 -24.48 17.60 8.54
C PRO A 124 -24.53 18.25 7.15
N SER A 125 -23.36 18.58 6.56
CA SER A 125 -23.26 19.28 5.26
C SER A 125 -23.14 18.34 4.05
N GLY A 126 -23.24 17.04 4.23
CA GLY A 126 -23.15 16.05 3.17
C GLY A 126 -22.49 14.77 3.63
N LYS A 127 -22.54 13.73 2.80
CA LYS A 127 -21.95 12.42 3.07
C LYS A 127 -20.98 12.04 1.95
N LEU A 128 -19.84 11.46 2.35
CA LEU A 128 -18.93 10.81 1.41
C LEU A 128 -19.46 9.40 1.13
N LYS A 129 -19.65 9.08 -0.13
CA LYS A 129 -20.26 7.85 -0.61
C LYS A 129 -19.33 7.21 -1.64
N PHE A 130 -19.19 5.90 -1.59
CA PHE A 130 -18.35 5.12 -2.49
C PHE A 130 -19.18 4.11 -3.26
N TYR A 131 -18.86 3.95 -4.54
CA TYR A 131 -19.49 2.97 -5.42
C TYR A 131 -18.39 2.25 -6.22
N LEU A 132 -18.48 0.94 -6.29
CA LEU A 132 -17.60 0.12 -7.12
C LEU A 132 -18.48 -0.70 -8.08
N ASN A 133 -18.24 -0.54 -9.39
CA ASN A 133 -19.01 -1.20 -10.43
C ASN A 133 -20.53 -0.95 -10.31
N GLY A 134 -20.89 0.30 -9.96
CA GLY A 134 -22.28 0.72 -9.76
C GLY A 134 -22.90 0.34 -8.41
N ILE A 135 -22.20 -0.43 -7.58
CA ILE A 135 -22.71 -0.89 -6.27
C ILE A 135 -22.13 -0.03 -5.16
N LYS A 136 -22.99 0.52 -4.30
CA LYS A 136 -22.55 1.25 -3.12
C LYS A 136 -21.83 0.31 -2.15
N THR A 137 -20.67 0.76 -1.64
CA THR A 137 -19.85 -0.04 -0.72
C THR A 137 -19.05 0.85 0.23
N ASP A 138 -18.90 0.45 1.49
CA ASP A 138 -18.16 1.20 2.50
C ASP A 138 -16.68 0.78 2.56
N ASP A 139 -16.31 -0.34 1.92
CA ASP A 139 -14.97 -0.93 1.93
C ASP A 139 -14.20 -0.73 0.60
N MET A 140 -14.65 0.16 -0.30
CA MET A 140 -14.04 0.34 -1.62
C MET A 140 -12.53 0.59 -1.54
N LEU A 141 -12.07 1.39 -0.59
CA LEU A 141 -10.66 1.74 -0.47
C LEU A 141 -9.79 0.52 -0.19
N GLN A 142 -10.29 -0.47 0.54
CA GLN A 142 -9.58 -1.71 0.87
C GLN A 142 -9.64 -2.77 -0.26
N ARG A 143 -10.49 -2.54 -1.27
CA ARG A 143 -10.62 -3.47 -2.39
C ARG A 143 -9.41 -3.39 -3.31
N VAL A 144 -8.90 -4.56 -3.70
CA VAL A 144 -7.89 -4.68 -4.76
C VAL A 144 -8.51 -4.25 -6.08
N ILE A 145 -7.83 -3.37 -6.79
CA ILE A 145 -8.25 -2.91 -8.12
C ILE A 145 -8.18 -4.08 -9.11
N ARG A 146 -9.22 -4.27 -9.89
CA ARG A 146 -9.31 -5.30 -10.93
C ARG A 146 -9.44 -4.67 -12.32
N GLU A 147 -9.17 -5.47 -13.34
CA GLU A 147 -9.38 -5.05 -14.74
C GLU A 147 -10.82 -4.58 -14.96
N ALA A 148 -10.95 -3.40 -15.57
CA ALA A 148 -12.21 -2.72 -15.89
C ALA A 148 -13.09 -2.32 -14.69
N ASP A 149 -12.55 -2.32 -13.46
CA ASP A 149 -13.27 -1.74 -12.32
C ASP A 149 -13.60 -0.26 -12.55
N GLN A 150 -14.78 0.14 -12.07
CA GLN A 150 -15.30 1.51 -12.14
C GLN A 150 -15.60 2.02 -10.73
N ALA A 151 -14.82 2.99 -10.25
CA ALA A 151 -14.99 3.60 -8.93
C ALA A 151 -15.63 4.99 -9.04
N LEU A 152 -16.68 5.23 -8.26
CA LEU A 152 -17.23 6.56 -8.05
C LEU A 152 -17.09 6.95 -6.58
N ILE A 153 -16.53 8.12 -6.34
CA ILE A 153 -16.51 8.80 -5.05
C ILE A 153 -17.41 10.04 -5.15
N SER A 154 -18.44 10.12 -4.34
CA SER A 154 -19.38 11.24 -4.34
C SER A 154 -19.53 11.82 -2.94
N TYR A 155 -19.35 13.13 -2.79
CA TYR A 155 -19.62 13.86 -1.57
C TYR A 155 -20.74 14.86 -1.79
N GLY A 156 -21.74 14.82 -0.96
CA GLY A 156 -22.88 15.73 -0.92
C GLY A 156 -24.17 15.03 -0.48
N ASP A 157 -25.29 15.66 -0.77
CA ASP A 157 -26.64 15.16 -0.46
C ASP A 157 -27.39 14.64 -1.71
N GLU A 158 -26.58 14.20 -2.73
CA GLU A 158 -27.11 13.69 -3.99
C GLU A 158 -28.10 12.54 -3.75
N ASP A 159 -29.24 12.63 -4.42
CA ASP A 159 -30.24 11.56 -4.51
C ASP A 159 -29.78 10.46 -5.48
N GLU A 160 -30.52 9.35 -5.52
CA GLU A 160 -30.22 8.21 -6.38
C GLU A 160 -30.15 8.59 -7.86
N SER A 161 -31.01 9.50 -8.34
CA SER A 161 -31.02 9.92 -9.75
C SER A 161 -29.73 10.69 -10.11
N GLU A 162 -29.20 11.47 -9.21
CA GLU A 162 -27.93 12.19 -9.37
C GLU A 162 -26.74 11.22 -9.31
N ILE A 163 -26.76 10.29 -8.39
CA ILE A 163 -25.75 9.23 -8.32
C ILE A 163 -25.69 8.44 -9.64
N GLN A 164 -26.84 8.08 -10.20
CA GLN A 164 -26.90 7.38 -11.49
C GLN A 164 -26.33 8.24 -12.64
N ARG A 165 -26.52 9.57 -12.60
CA ARG A 165 -25.88 10.50 -13.56
C ARG A 165 -24.38 10.56 -13.38
N GLN A 166 -23.88 10.55 -12.14
CA GLN A 166 -22.45 10.55 -11.83
C GLN A 166 -21.79 9.23 -12.23
N LEU A 167 -22.43 8.09 -11.99
CA LEU A 167 -21.95 6.76 -12.41
C LEU A 167 -21.72 6.71 -13.94
N LYS A 168 -22.61 7.29 -14.74
CA LYS A 168 -22.44 7.39 -16.20
C LYS A 168 -21.25 8.27 -16.65
N LYS A 169 -20.65 9.04 -15.75
CA LYS A 169 -19.45 9.85 -16.03
C LYS A 169 -18.15 9.10 -15.72
N VAL A 170 -18.23 7.98 -15.01
CA VAL A 170 -17.07 7.08 -14.85
C VAL A 170 -16.78 6.45 -16.21
N PRO A 171 -15.56 6.56 -16.76
CA PRO A 171 -15.24 6.02 -18.07
C PRO A 171 -15.47 4.50 -18.14
N GLU A 172 -16.16 4.03 -19.16
CA GLU A 172 -16.30 2.61 -19.43
C GLU A 172 -15.04 2.08 -20.11
N LEU A 173 -14.48 1.01 -19.56
CA LEU A 173 -13.36 0.28 -20.15
C LEU A 173 -13.88 -1.02 -20.74
N LYS A 174 -13.55 -1.26 -22.01
CA LYS A 174 -13.75 -2.59 -22.59
C LYS A 174 -12.70 -3.52 -22.02
N SER A 175 -13.13 -4.60 -21.36
CA SER A 175 -12.22 -5.66 -20.93
C SER A 175 -11.52 -6.23 -22.18
N THR A 176 -10.20 -6.11 -22.20
CA THR A 176 -9.38 -6.75 -23.24
C THR A 176 -9.28 -8.24 -22.86
N LYS A 177 -10.12 -9.09 -23.49
CA LYS A 177 -9.99 -10.55 -23.38
C LYS A 177 -8.80 -11.05 -24.15
#